data_6d3f17a8cf9c3e0b93df6503b1a418cc
#
_entry.id   6d3f17a8cf9c3e0b93df6503b1a418cc
#
_cell.length_a   1.000
_cell.length_b   1.000
_cell.length_c   1.000
_cell.angle_alpha   90.00
_cell.angle_beta   90.00
_cell.angle_gamma   90.00
#
_symmetry.space_group_name_H-M   'P 1'
#
loop_
_entity.id
_entity.type
_entity.pdbx_description
1 polymer ?
#
loop_
_entity_poly.entity_id
_entity_poly.type
_entity_poly.pdbx_seq_one_letter_code
_entity_poly.pdbx_strand_id
1 'polypeptide(L)'
;RRPSLGATLAHTACTHPHAAAGLDRDLRILGFLSADLLHRHLPHVIGHLLKLGAVCDFAVLLDDLAQWPWARPQITSRWRHDFYQTMPDPLLEP
;
A
#
# COMPACT_ATOMS: atom_id res chain seq x y z
N ARG A 1 -11.69 12.64 1.59
CA ARG A 1 -10.60 12.04 2.36
C ARG A 1 -9.44 11.66 1.44
N ARG A 2 -8.25 11.98 1.87
CA ARG A 2 -7.05 11.71 1.08
C ARG A 2 -6.68 10.23 1.13
N PRO A 3 -6.25 9.64 0.01
CA PRO A 3 -6.00 8.21 -0.03
C PRO A 3 -4.71 7.83 0.73
N SER A 4 -4.79 6.73 1.47
CA SER A 4 -3.63 6.11 2.07
C SER A 4 -2.84 5.33 1.01
N LEU A 5 -1.65 4.86 1.38
CA LEU A 5 -0.89 3.98 0.48
C LEU A 5 -1.69 2.73 0.13
N GLY A 6 -2.44 2.17 1.10
CA GLY A 6 -3.29 1.02 0.84
C GLY A 6 -4.35 1.29 -0.22
N ALA A 7 -4.99 2.45 -0.15
CA ALA A 7 -5.98 2.84 -1.16
C ALA A 7 -5.35 3.05 -2.53
N THR A 8 -4.15 3.64 -2.57
CA THR A 8 -3.41 3.84 -3.83
C THR A 8 -3.04 2.51 -4.47
N LEU A 9 -2.56 1.55 -3.67
CA LEU A 9 -2.24 0.21 -4.16
C LEU A 9 -3.49 -0.48 -4.71
N ALA A 10 -4.61 -0.37 -4.01
CA ALA A 10 -5.86 -0.98 -4.44
C ALA A 10 -6.37 -0.39 -5.76
N HIS A 11 -6.36 0.93 -5.86
CA HIS A 11 -6.78 1.60 -7.09
C HIS A 11 -5.91 1.18 -8.28
N THR A 12 -4.59 1.09 -8.06
CA THR A 12 -3.66 0.65 -9.09
C THR A 12 -3.91 -0.79 -9.48
N ALA A 13 -4.21 -1.67 -8.51
CA ALA A 13 -4.53 -3.05 -8.77
C ALA A 13 -5.82 -3.19 -9.60
N CYS A 14 -6.81 -2.34 -9.34
CA CYS A 14 -8.06 -2.34 -10.12
C CYS A 14 -7.83 -1.93 -11.57
N THR A 15 -6.95 -0.95 -11.81
CA THR A 15 -6.66 -0.48 -13.16
C THR A 15 -5.63 -1.35 -13.89
N HIS A 16 -4.86 -2.15 -13.13
CA HIS A 16 -3.84 -3.05 -13.69
C HIS A 16 -3.99 -4.43 -13.04
N PRO A 17 -5.01 -5.21 -13.42
CA PRO A 17 -5.30 -6.49 -12.76
C PRO A 17 -4.14 -7.48 -12.79
N HIS A 18 -3.30 -7.44 -13.82
CA HIS A 18 -2.14 -8.33 -13.92
C HIS A 18 -1.08 -8.04 -12.85
N ALA A 19 -1.10 -6.85 -12.26
CA ALA A 19 -0.18 -6.45 -11.20
C ALA A 19 -0.78 -6.65 -9.79
N ALA A 20 -2.04 -7.04 -9.69
CA ALA A 20 -2.75 -7.09 -8.40
C ALA A 20 -2.08 -8.00 -7.37
N ALA A 21 -1.65 -9.19 -7.79
CA ALA A 21 -0.99 -10.13 -6.87
C ALA A 21 0.32 -9.57 -6.33
N GLY A 22 1.10 -8.90 -7.18
CA GLY A 22 2.35 -8.26 -6.76
C GLY A 22 2.13 -7.11 -5.80
N LEU A 23 1.11 -6.30 -6.06
CA LEU A 23 0.77 -5.16 -5.19
C LEU A 23 0.26 -5.63 -3.83
N ASP A 24 -0.55 -6.69 -3.81
CA ASP A 24 -1.01 -7.31 -2.56
C ASP A 24 0.18 -7.83 -1.74
N ARG A 25 1.12 -8.50 -2.41
CA ARG A 25 2.33 -8.99 -1.76
C ARG A 25 3.17 -7.86 -1.20
N ASP A 26 3.33 -6.77 -1.96
CA ASP A 26 4.06 -5.59 -1.50
C ASP A 26 3.44 -5.03 -0.21
N LEU A 27 2.11 -4.93 -0.18
CA LEU A 27 1.40 -4.46 1.01
C LEU A 27 1.68 -5.34 2.23
N ARG A 28 1.63 -6.66 2.05
CA ARG A 28 1.90 -7.61 3.14
C ARG A 28 3.33 -7.48 3.66
N ILE A 29 4.29 -7.36 2.76
CA ILE A 29 5.70 -7.23 3.15
C ILE A 29 5.89 -5.95 3.96
N LEU A 30 5.35 -4.83 3.50
CA LEU A 30 5.49 -3.55 4.19
C LEU A 30 5.02 -3.64 5.64
N GLY A 31 3.96 -4.40 5.91
CA GLY A 31 3.40 -4.53 7.25
C GLY A 31 4.29 -5.20 8.26
N PHE A 32 5.32 -5.93 7.82
CA PHE A 32 6.24 -6.64 8.70
C PHE A 32 7.57 -5.92 8.92
N LEU A 33 7.79 -4.79 8.25
CA LEU A 33 9.10 -4.14 8.26
C LEU A 33 9.25 -3.16 9.41
N SER A 34 10.45 -3.14 10.01
CA SER A 34 10.84 -2.07 10.91
C SER A 34 10.96 -0.76 10.12
N ALA A 35 11.09 0.38 10.83
CA ALA A 35 11.21 1.67 10.16
C ALA A 35 12.40 1.70 9.19
N ASP A 36 13.55 1.16 9.60
CA ASP A 36 14.74 1.15 8.74
C ASP A 36 14.54 0.32 7.48
N LEU A 37 13.98 -0.87 7.62
CA LEU A 37 13.72 -1.75 6.47
C LEU A 37 12.63 -1.18 5.59
N LEU A 38 11.64 -0.54 6.18
CA LEU A 38 10.58 0.13 5.43
C LEU A 38 11.16 1.21 4.53
N HIS A 39 12.05 2.05 5.05
CA HIS A 39 12.68 3.10 4.26
C HIS A 39 13.51 2.55 3.10
N ARG A 40 14.08 1.37 3.28
CA ARG A 40 14.86 0.71 2.21
C ARG A 40 13.97 0.07 1.15
N HIS A 41 12.85 -0.49 1.55
CA HIS A 41 11.97 -1.23 0.65
C HIS A 41 10.96 -0.32 -0.05
N LEU A 42 10.56 0.74 0.60
CA LEU A 42 9.50 1.62 0.11
C LEU A 42 9.78 2.21 -1.28
N PRO A 43 11.02 2.66 -1.61
CA PRO A 43 11.30 3.17 -2.95
C PRO A 43 11.01 2.16 -4.05
N HIS A 44 11.18 0.87 -3.78
CA HIS A 44 10.84 -0.19 -4.73
C HIS A 44 9.33 -0.22 -5.01
N VAL A 45 8.54 -0.14 -3.95
CA VAL A 45 7.07 -0.14 -4.08
C VAL A 45 6.60 1.13 -4.80
N ILE A 46 7.12 2.29 -4.40
CA ILE A 46 6.76 3.56 -5.04
C ILE A 46 7.16 3.57 -6.52
N GLY A 47 8.34 3.06 -6.85
CA GLY A 47 8.79 2.95 -8.23
C GLY A 47 7.87 2.08 -9.07
N HIS A 48 7.39 0.98 -8.49
CA HIS A 48 6.44 0.10 -9.16
C HIS A 48 5.12 0.84 -9.43
N LEU A 49 4.61 1.56 -8.43
CA LEU A 49 3.38 2.34 -8.59
C LEU A 49 3.53 3.40 -9.68
N LEU A 50 4.64 4.12 -9.69
CA LEU A 50 4.88 5.16 -10.70
C LEU A 50 4.96 4.59 -12.11
N LYS A 51 5.56 3.42 -12.27
CA LYS A 51 5.59 2.73 -13.58
C LYS A 51 4.20 2.38 -14.07
N LEU A 52 3.28 2.12 -13.16
CA LEU A 52 1.89 1.80 -13.48
C LEU A 52 1.02 3.06 -13.61
N GLY A 53 1.61 4.24 -13.53
CA GLY A 53 0.90 5.50 -13.70
C GLY A 53 0.10 5.93 -12.48
N ALA A 54 0.37 5.36 -11.31
CA ALA A 54 -0.34 5.71 -10.09
C ALA A 54 0.05 7.09 -9.59
N VAL A 55 -0.90 7.78 -8.96
CA VAL A 55 -0.67 9.04 -8.28
C VAL A 55 -0.72 8.77 -6.78
N CYS A 56 0.42 8.94 -6.11
CA CYS A 56 0.55 8.66 -4.69
C CYS A 56 0.42 9.95 -3.88
N ASP A 57 -0.33 9.93 -2.80
CA ASP A 57 -0.41 11.06 -1.88
C ASP A 57 0.76 11.00 -0.91
N PHE A 58 1.84 11.69 -1.28
CA PHE A 58 3.07 11.64 -0.50
C PHE A 58 2.94 12.33 0.86
N ALA A 59 2.07 13.29 1.00
CA ALA A 59 1.87 13.96 2.30
C ALA A 59 1.27 12.99 3.31
N VAL A 60 0.26 12.22 2.88
CA VAL A 60 -0.34 11.19 3.74
C VAL A 60 0.67 10.09 4.05
N LEU A 61 1.43 9.67 3.05
CA LEU A 61 2.46 8.64 3.23
C LEU A 61 3.53 9.09 4.22
N LEU A 62 4.03 10.31 4.08
CA LEU A 62 5.06 10.84 4.98
C LEU A 62 4.54 10.95 6.42
N ASP A 63 3.29 11.32 6.60
CA ASP A 63 2.68 11.37 7.92
C ASP A 63 2.63 9.98 8.55
N ASP A 64 2.26 8.96 7.78
CA ASP A 64 2.26 7.58 8.25
C ASP A 64 3.67 7.10 8.61
N LEU A 65 4.65 7.43 7.77
CA LEU A 65 6.04 7.05 8.02
C LEU A 65 6.58 7.69 9.29
N ALA A 66 6.22 8.93 9.56
CA ALA A 66 6.65 9.62 10.77
C ALA A 66 6.14 8.92 12.03
N GLN A 67 4.99 8.27 11.96
CA GLN A 67 4.37 7.56 13.07
C GLN A 67 4.71 6.07 13.13
N TRP A 68 5.41 5.55 12.13
CA TRP A 68 5.68 4.12 11.99
C TRP A 68 6.32 3.48 13.22
N PRO A 69 7.32 4.10 13.87
CA PRO A 69 8.00 3.46 15.00
C PRO A 69 7.08 3.06 16.15
N TRP A 70 5.97 3.79 16.35
CA TRP A 70 5.05 3.50 17.46
C TRP A 70 3.64 3.15 17.03
N ALA A 71 3.27 3.40 15.78
CA ALA A 71 1.89 3.19 15.31
C ALA A 71 1.80 2.18 14.16
N ARG A 72 2.83 1.36 13.96
CA ARG A 72 2.87 0.40 12.86
C ARG A 72 1.63 -0.49 12.78
N PRO A 73 1.16 -1.10 13.87
CA PRO A 73 -0.02 -1.98 13.78
C PRO A 73 -1.26 -1.24 13.29
N GLN A 74 -1.47 -0.01 13.77
CA GLN A 74 -2.62 0.79 13.36
C GLN A 74 -2.52 1.23 11.89
N ILE A 75 -1.33 1.63 11.48
CA ILE A 75 -1.09 2.08 10.10
C ILE A 75 -1.26 0.92 9.12
N THR A 76 -0.65 -0.22 9.41
CA THR A 76 -0.76 -1.40 8.53
C THR A 76 -2.18 -1.92 8.47
N SER A 77 -2.89 -1.90 9.59
CA SER A 77 -4.30 -2.29 9.62
C SER A 77 -5.15 -1.39 8.74
N ARG A 78 -4.91 -0.06 8.80
CA ARG A 78 -5.62 0.89 7.96
C ARG A 78 -5.30 0.69 6.48
N TRP A 79 -4.04 0.47 6.15
CA TRP A 79 -3.63 0.23 4.76
C TRP A 79 -4.28 -1.03 4.19
N ARG A 80 -4.32 -2.11 4.98
CA ARG A 80 -4.99 -3.34 4.55
C ARG A 80 -6.49 -3.14 4.39
N HIS A 81 -7.10 -2.46 5.35
CA HIS A 81 -8.53 -2.16 5.28
C HIS A 81 -8.85 -1.38 4.00
N ASP A 82 -8.09 -0.31 3.73
CA ASP A 82 -8.29 0.50 2.55
C ASP A 82 -8.06 -0.29 1.26
N PHE A 83 -7.07 -1.16 1.26
CA PHE A 83 -6.78 -1.99 0.10
C PHE A 83 -7.92 -2.96 -0.22
N TYR A 84 -8.32 -3.76 0.76
CA TYR A 84 -9.32 -4.80 0.52
C TYR A 84 -10.74 -4.25 0.42
N GLN A 85 -11.00 -3.07 0.94
CA GLN A 85 -12.28 -2.42 0.80
C GLN A 85 -12.45 -1.79 -0.59
N THR A 86 -11.38 -1.30 -1.17
CA THR A 86 -11.39 -0.62 -2.48
C THR A 86 -11.31 -1.61 -3.63
N MET A 87 -10.43 -2.61 -3.50
CA MET A 87 -10.23 -3.60 -4.56
C MET A 87 -11.26 -4.71 -4.46
N PRO A 88 -12.00 -4.99 -5.54
CA PRO A 88 -12.83 -6.19 -5.57
C PRO A 88 -11.93 -7.41 -5.39
N ASP A 89 -12.25 -8.27 -4.44
CA ASP A 89 -11.41 -9.44 -4.16
C ASP A 89 -11.86 -10.62 -5.00
N PRO A 90 -11.17 -10.93 -6.10
CA PRO A 90 -11.54 -12.06 -6.94
C PRO A 90 -11.38 -13.41 -6.23
N LEU A 91 -10.61 -13.44 -5.13
CA LEU A 91 -10.43 -14.67 -4.37
C LEU A 91 -11.62 -14.97 -3.48
N LEU A 92 -12.45 -13.97 -3.16
CA LEU A 92 -13.68 -14.14 -2.40
C LEU A 92 -14.86 -14.43 -3.32
N GLU A 93 -14.72 -14.24 -4.62
CA GLU A 93 -15.74 -14.55 -5.59
C GLU A 93 -15.80 -16.06 -5.81
N PRO A 94 -16.99 -16.66 -5.78
CA PRO A 94 -17.12 -18.08 -6.07
C PRO A 94 -16.72 -18.40 -7.51
#